data_bfe1fff1a1e188c12d431596c4e59bb2
#
_entry.id   bfe1fff1a1e188c12d431596c4e59bb2
#
_cell.length_a   1.000
_cell.length_b   1.000
_cell.length_c   1.000
_cell.angle_alpha   90.00
_cell.angle_beta   90.00
_cell.angle_gamma   90.00
#
_symmetry.space_group_name_H-M   'P 1'
#
loop_
_entity.id
_entity.type
_entity.pdbx_description
1 polymer ?
#
loop_
_entity_poly.entity_id
_entity_poly.type
_entity_poly.pdbx_seq_one_letter_code
_entity_poly.pdbx_strand_id
1 'polypeptide(L)'
;MLFPRDIAALFLATFVTGCALSVAKNPAALPPPLARTPAETKEPAKSPDRFSDAHVHLIDFLQNGAFDNSDGYFKGIGERGEIRGSKAVRYLALPFGEQWRRLTLLFRDMDSAGVDHAMVSGMPFLKKWSENEPFARPRYYLDSSSRVVQARDTDYLVGAAFLEYRRKFSGDASALARLDSLAPFICGFDGTDLGAVDLVVKRIKEFPGIWKGIGEVMSRHDDLTNLTIGDRPRGNHPALKRICRFAGEVDLPVSIHHNIAPISRNPSEVKEPVYLDELVDLFSYCPDTKFIWCHAGISRRVVVENLPHWLDAVLDEFGSQVYIDLSWVVFEDYILKDLDAWTALVRSHPDNFMLGSDVVGSSENMGKELRRYSPFLEKISSDPKDPVRRKLALESFSRLDADLGQKRRARMIEQKLIPVSSQSTGLVLPHDYDFPEKAHTGALEESFIKKHRP
;
A
#
# COMPACT_ATOMS: atom_id res chain seq x y z
N MET A 1 44.01 -0.09 -2.34
CA MET A 1 43.36 1.16 -2.80
C MET A 1 42.34 1.53 -1.74
N LEU A 2 42.62 2.61 -1.02
CA LEU A 2 41.82 3.11 0.09
C LEU A 2 40.63 3.92 -0.46
N PHE A 3 39.41 3.52 -0.19
CA PHE A 3 38.20 4.33 -0.42
C PHE A 3 37.87 5.12 0.85
N PRO A 4 37.44 6.37 0.74
CA PRO A 4 37.24 7.23 1.90
C PRO A 4 36.00 6.81 2.73
N ARG A 5 36.17 6.89 4.05
CA ARG A 5 35.20 6.52 5.08
C ARG A 5 34.02 7.50 5.30
N ASP A 6 33.89 8.54 4.48
CA ASP A 6 33.06 9.72 4.84
C ASP A 6 31.65 9.77 4.22
N ILE A 7 31.22 8.75 3.48
CA ILE A 7 29.87 8.77 2.85
C ILE A 7 28.76 8.22 3.76
N ALA A 8 29.10 7.50 4.82
CA ALA A 8 28.10 6.92 5.72
C ALA A 8 27.44 7.91 6.69
N ALA A 9 28.05 9.08 6.89
CA ALA A 9 27.55 10.07 7.87
C ALA A 9 26.47 11.02 7.32
N LEU A 10 26.30 11.11 5.99
CA LEU A 10 25.40 12.11 5.38
C LEU A 10 23.95 11.63 5.23
N PHE A 11 23.69 10.32 5.39
CA PHE A 11 22.35 9.75 5.22
C PHE A 11 21.46 9.72 6.46
N LEU A 12 22.05 10.03 7.66
CA LEU A 12 21.27 10.00 8.92
C LEU A 12 20.68 11.37 9.30
N ALA A 13 21.05 12.45 8.62
CA ALA A 13 20.73 13.83 9.04
C ALA A 13 19.41 14.38 8.46
N THR A 14 18.77 13.73 7.51
CA THR A 14 17.56 14.27 6.84
C THR A 14 16.24 13.82 7.42
N PHE A 15 16.22 12.98 8.44
CA PHE A 15 14.98 12.48 9.05
C PHE A 15 14.58 13.15 10.36
N VAL A 16 15.32 14.15 10.87
CA VAL A 16 15.08 14.74 12.22
C VAL A 16 15.01 16.28 12.21
N THR A 17 14.78 16.94 11.09
CA THR A 17 14.60 18.39 11.12
C THR A 17 13.16 18.80 10.78
N GLY A 18 12.36 18.86 11.84
CA GLY A 18 11.02 19.43 11.74
C GLY A 18 10.27 19.43 13.05
N CYS A 19 10.72 20.17 14.04
CA CYS A 19 9.96 20.92 15.05
C CYS A 19 10.77 21.15 16.31
N ALA A 20 11.56 22.20 16.33
CA ALA A 20 12.02 22.82 17.58
C ALA A 20 10.99 23.87 18.00
N LEU A 21 10.15 23.55 18.97
CA LEU A 21 9.31 24.53 19.66
C LEU A 21 10.13 25.23 20.73
N SER A 22 10.39 26.52 20.52
CA SER A 22 10.92 27.41 21.55
C SER A 22 9.85 27.69 22.60
N VAL A 23 10.14 27.37 23.85
CA VAL A 23 9.32 27.76 25.01
C VAL A 23 9.69 29.18 25.39
N ALA A 24 8.82 30.14 25.13
CA ALA A 24 8.90 31.47 25.73
C ALA A 24 7.99 31.53 26.97
N LYS A 25 8.61 31.80 28.12
CA LYS A 25 7.90 32.19 29.35
C LYS A 25 7.58 33.68 29.27
N ASN A 26 6.30 34.05 29.38
CA ASN A 26 5.82 35.11 30.28
C ASN A 26 4.31 35.31 30.18
N PRO A 27 3.55 35.49 31.27
CA PRO A 27 2.12 35.74 31.20
C PRO A 27 1.89 37.26 31.04
N ALA A 28 1.35 37.67 29.91
CA ALA A 28 0.85 39.03 29.71
C ALA A 28 -0.68 39.01 29.77
N ALA A 29 -1.22 40.07 30.42
CA ALA A 29 -2.60 40.29 30.75
C ALA A 29 -3.56 40.19 29.55
N LEU A 30 -4.80 39.72 29.81
CA LEU A 30 -5.92 39.65 28.87
C LEU A 30 -6.34 41.07 28.39
N PRO A 31 -6.52 41.30 27.09
CA PRO A 31 -7.12 42.49 26.56
C PRO A 31 -8.64 42.48 26.73
N PRO A 32 -9.31 43.69 26.77
CA PRO A 32 -10.75 43.79 26.97
C PRO A 32 -11.55 43.24 25.78
N PRO A 33 -12.84 42.90 25.97
CA PRO A 33 -13.66 42.30 24.92
C PRO A 33 -13.94 43.23 23.78
N LEU A 34 -13.59 42.82 22.56
CA LEU A 34 -13.88 43.55 21.31
C LEU A 34 -15.37 43.48 21.00
N ALA A 35 -15.89 44.64 20.53
CA ALA A 35 -17.28 44.81 20.08
C ALA A 35 -17.65 43.83 18.97
N ARG A 36 -18.84 43.23 19.07
CA ARG A 36 -19.39 42.32 18.05
C ARG A 36 -19.63 43.06 16.74
N THR A 37 -18.87 42.75 15.73
CA THR A 37 -19.18 43.06 14.33
C THR A 37 -20.37 42.20 13.85
N PRO A 38 -21.21 42.68 12.93
CA PRO A 38 -22.34 41.91 12.39
C PRO A 38 -21.85 40.63 11.73
N ALA A 39 -22.56 39.53 11.98
CA ALA A 39 -22.24 38.22 11.42
C ALA A 39 -22.21 38.31 9.88
N GLU A 40 -21.03 38.11 9.31
CA GLU A 40 -20.89 37.70 7.91
C GLU A 40 -21.67 36.40 7.76
N THR A 41 -22.60 36.37 6.82
CA THR A 41 -23.27 35.15 6.38
C THR A 41 -22.21 34.24 5.79
N LYS A 42 -21.67 33.31 6.62
CA LYS A 42 -20.81 32.25 6.14
C LYS A 42 -21.63 31.44 5.13
N GLU A 43 -21.14 31.39 3.88
CA GLU A 43 -21.59 30.36 2.96
C GLU A 43 -21.62 29.01 3.69
N PRO A 44 -22.64 28.16 3.45
CA PRO A 44 -22.68 26.83 4.06
C PRO A 44 -21.37 26.13 3.74
N ALA A 45 -20.63 25.72 4.79
CA ALA A 45 -19.39 25.01 4.62
C ALA A 45 -19.64 23.84 3.66
N LYS A 46 -18.95 23.80 2.50
CA LYS A 46 -19.00 22.67 1.58
C LYS A 46 -18.82 21.40 2.39
N SER A 47 -19.72 20.43 2.21
CA SER A 47 -19.55 19.10 2.83
C SER A 47 -18.15 18.61 2.50
N PRO A 48 -17.36 18.15 3.49
CA PRO A 48 -16.00 17.70 3.22
C PRO A 48 -16.04 16.54 2.22
N ASP A 49 -15.07 16.48 1.32
CA ASP A 49 -14.92 15.35 0.40
C ASP A 49 -14.87 14.04 1.19
N ARG A 50 -15.51 13.00 0.62
CA ARG A 50 -15.44 11.64 1.11
C ARG A 50 -14.45 10.87 0.24
N PHE A 51 -13.76 9.90 0.83
CA PHE A 51 -12.69 9.17 0.17
C PHE A 51 -12.85 7.66 0.31
N SER A 52 -12.30 6.96 -0.66
CA SER A 52 -11.90 5.56 -0.55
C SER A 52 -10.38 5.53 -0.63
N ASP A 53 -9.73 4.91 0.34
CA ASP A 53 -8.28 4.87 0.46
C ASP A 53 -7.73 3.55 -0.09
N ALA A 54 -7.11 3.58 -1.25
CA ALA A 54 -6.59 2.38 -1.91
C ALA A 54 -5.23 1.93 -1.41
N HIS A 55 -4.67 2.57 -0.34
CA HIS A 55 -3.33 2.22 0.13
C HIS A 55 -3.10 2.57 1.61
N VAL A 56 -3.21 1.55 2.48
CA VAL A 56 -2.96 1.70 3.92
C VAL A 56 -2.15 0.52 4.44
N HIS A 57 -0.99 0.78 5.01
CA HIS A 57 -0.26 -0.22 5.79
C HIS A 57 -0.70 -0.17 7.25
N LEU A 58 -1.57 -1.10 7.63
CA LEU A 58 -2.09 -1.23 9.00
C LEU A 58 -0.97 -1.52 10.00
N ILE A 59 0.07 -2.19 9.56
CA ILE A 59 1.17 -2.67 10.38
C ILE A 59 2.49 -2.32 9.72
N ASP A 60 3.30 -1.54 10.43
CA ASP A 60 4.70 -1.30 10.11
C ASP A 60 5.55 -2.52 10.49
N PHE A 61 6.71 -2.68 9.87
CA PHE A 61 7.68 -3.72 10.24
C PHE A 61 8.12 -3.63 11.71
N LEU A 62 8.14 -2.44 12.31
CA LEU A 62 8.44 -2.23 13.74
C LEU A 62 7.33 -2.75 14.67
N GLN A 63 6.13 -2.95 14.15
CA GLN A 63 4.95 -3.37 14.92
C GLN A 63 4.73 -4.87 14.89
N ASN A 64 5.60 -5.63 14.23
CA ASN A 64 5.44 -7.07 14.00
C ASN A 64 5.55 -7.94 15.23
N GLY A 65 5.94 -7.42 16.36
CA GLY A 65 6.03 -8.23 17.55
C GLY A 65 7.25 -7.93 18.42
N ALA A 66 7.75 -8.94 19.07
CA ALA A 66 8.87 -8.80 19.97
C ALA A 66 10.16 -8.50 19.21
N PHE A 67 10.59 -7.25 19.21
CA PHE A 67 11.94 -6.95 18.81
C PHE A 67 12.81 -6.69 20.05
N ASP A 68 14.05 -7.10 19.94
CA ASP A 68 15.05 -6.94 20.97
C ASP A 68 15.85 -5.67 20.66
N ASN A 69 15.92 -4.78 21.62
CA ASN A 69 16.73 -3.56 21.55
C ASN A 69 18.15 -3.77 22.09
N SER A 70 18.57 -5.01 22.28
CA SER A 70 19.88 -5.33 22.89
C SER A 70 21.06 -4.84 22.06
N ASP A 71 20.88 -4.66 20.73
CA ASP A 71 21.89 -4.10 19.84
C ASP A 71 21.94 -2.56 19.85
N GLY A 72 21.04 -1.91 20.59
CA GLY A 72 20.94 -0.46 20.67
C GLY A 72 20.43 0.22 19.39
N TYR A 73 19.97 -0.55 18.40
CA TYR A 73 19.48 -0.01 17.13
C TYR A 73 18.21 0.83 17.32
N PHE A 74 17.33 0.43 18.23
CA PHE A 74 16.10 1.14 18.57
C PHE A 74 16.30 2.07 19.76
N LYS A 75 17.42 2.80 19.82
CA LYS A 75 17.64 3.84 20.83
C LYS A 75 16.46 4.82 20.82
N GLY A 76 15.79 4.93 21.94
CA GLY A 76 14.61 5.78 22.09
C GLY A 76 13.28 5.01 22.06
N ILE A 77 13.29 3.71 21.81
CA ILE A 77 12.13 2.86 22.02
C ILE A 77 12.08 2.45 23.50
N GLY A 78 10.97 2.74 24.15
CA GLY A 78 10.77 2.40 25.55
C GLY A 78 10.60 0.90 25.79
N GLU A 79 10.57 0.48 27.05
CA GLU A 79 10.44 -0.93 27.47
C GLU A 79 9.22 -1.66 26.89
N ARG A 80 8.20 -0.91 26.44
CA ARG A 80 6.98 -1.44 25.80
C ARG A 80 7.00 -1.35 24.27
N GLY A 81 8.16 -1.13 23.67
CA GLY A 81 8.23 -0.92 22.23
C GLY A 81 7.71 0.45 21.77
N GLU A 82 7.62 1.42 22.66
CA GLU A 82 7.16 2.79 22.33
C GLU A 82 8.35 3.65 21.90
N ILE A 83 8.26 4.31 20.74
CA ILE A 83 9.20 5.38 20.39
C ILE A 83 8.84 6.61 21.24
N ARG A 84 9.76 7.06 22.07
CA ARG A 84 9.52 8.23 22.93
C ARG A 84 9.19 9.45 22.08
N GLY A 85 7.99 10.02 22.32
CA GLY A 85 7.54 11.25 21.67
C GLY A 85 6.63 11.09 20.46
N SER A 86 6.40 9.88 19.95
CA SER A 86 5.46 9.61 18.85
C SER A 86 4.17 8.99 19.38
N LYS A 87 3.01 9.60 19.05
CA LYS A 87 1.71 9.01 19.32
C LYS A 87 1.46 7.75 18.47
N ALA A 88 2.13 7.66 17.33
CA ALA A 88 1.99 6.59 16.34
C ALA A 88 2.42 5.20 16.85
N VAL A 89 3.23 5.18 17.89
CA VAL A 89 3.93 3.98 18.34
C VAL A 89 3.25 3.25 19.50
N ARG A 90 2.10 3.71 19.96
CA ARG A 90 1.36 3.10 21.09
C ARG A 90 0.99 1.62 20.89
N TYR A 91 1.17 1.09 19.69
CA TYR A 91 0.69 -0.24 19.31
C TYR A 91 1.76 -1.16 18.73
N LEU A 92 3.05 -0.79 18.88
CA LEU A 92 4.13 -1.60 18.33
C LEU A 92 4.08 -3.06 18.81
N ALA A 93 3.86 -3.29 20.05
CA ALA A 93 3.88 -4.61 20.67
C ALA A 93 2.53 -4.99 21.29
N LEU A 94 1.43 -4.90 20.53
CA LEU A 94 0.17 -5.42 21.02
C LEU A 94 0.25 -6.95 21.14
N PRO A 95 -0.10 -7.53 22.30
CA PRO A 95 -0.17 -8.95 22.45
C PRO A 95 -1.30 -9.55 21.61
N PHE A 96 -1.19 -10.86 21.28
CA PHE A 96 -2.33 -11.59 20.74
C PHE A 96 -3.50 -11.52 21.75
N GLY A 97 -4.72 -11.34 21.23
CA GLY A 97 -5.90 -11.01 22.01
C GLY A 97 -6.22 -9.52 22.08
N GLU A 98 -5.29 -8.65 21.70
CA GLU A 98 -5.47 -7.20 21.65
C GLU A 98 -5.26 -6.59 20.25
N GLN A 99 -4.98 -7.39 19.23
CA GLN A 99 -4.77 -6.90 17.87
C GLN A 99 -6.00 -6.17 17.28
N TRP A 100 -7.21 -6.48 17.75
CA TRP A 100 -8.45 -5.81 17.41
C TRP A 100 -8.40 -4.28 17.61
N ARG A 101 -7.56 -3.80 18.53
CA ARG A 101 -7.38 -2.36 18.79
C ARG A 101 -6.87 -1.59 17.60
N ARG A 102 -6.09 -2.23 16.70
CA ARG A 102 -5.59 -1.61 15.46
C ARG A 102 -6.75 -1.17 14.57
N LEU A 103 -7.74 -2.05 14.40
CA LEU A 103 -8.92 -1.73 13.60
C LEU A 103 -9.79 -0.66 14.26
N THR A 104 -9.93 -0.66 15.58
CA THR A 104 -10.66 0.39 16.30
C THR A 104 -10.04 1.76 16.05
N LEU A 105 -8.72 1.85 16.01
CA LEU A 105 -8.02 3.10 15.71
C LEU A 105 -8.16 3.49 14.27
N LEU A 106 -7.95 2.55 13.36
CA LEU A 106 -8.13 2.80 11.93
C LEU A 106 -9.54 3.35 11.66
N PHE A 107 -10.57 2.74 12.22
CA PHE A 107 -11.95 3.21 12.03
C PHE A 107 -12.17 4.63 12.57
N ARG A 108 -11.61 4.95 13.73
CA ARG A 108 -11.67 6.32 14.27
C ARG A 108 -11.00 7.32 13.33
N ASP A 109 -9.84 6.96 12.78
CA ASP A 109 -9.08 7.85 11.91
C ASP A 109 -9.75 7.97 10.51
N MET A 110 -10.34 6.88 10.00
CA MET A 110 -11.20 6.89 8.80
C MET A 110 -12.39 7.84 8.99
N ASP A 111 -13.10 7.77 10.13
CA ASP A 111 -14.20 8.69 10.42
C ASP A 111 -13.76 10.14 10.42
N SER A 112 -12.64 10.43 11.08
CA SER A 112 -12.05 11.77 11.15
C SER A 112 -11.59 12.28 9.79
N ALA A 113 -11.13 11.36 8.92
CA ALA A 113 -10.64 11.68 7.58
C ALA A 113 -11.75 11.78 6.53
N GLY A 114 -12.94 11.25 6.80
CA GLY A 114 -14.02 11.12 5.82
C GLY A 114 -13.79 9.94 4.85
N VAL A 115 -13.14 8.87 5.33
CA VAL A 115 -12.85 7.67 4.52
C VAL A 115 -13.92 6.61 4.76
N ASP A 116 -14.57 6.19 3.67
CA ASP A 116 -15.65 5.21 3.70
C ASP A 116 -15.18 3.78 3.49
N HIS A 117 -14.09 3.59 2.73
CA HIS A 117 -13.56 2.30 2.36
C HIS A 117 -12.05 2.35 2.30
N ALA A 118 -11.35 1.29 2.75
CA ALA A 118 -9.89 1.27 2.72
C ALA A 118 -9.32 -0.12 2.39
N MET A 119 -8.31 -0.16 1.49
CA MET A 119 -7.40 -1.29 1.39
C MET A 119 -6.47 -1.25 2.60
N VAL A 120 -6.25 -2.41 3.22
CA VAL A 120 -5.33 -2.52 4.35
C VAL A 120 -4.39 -3.71 4.17
N SER A 121 -3.10 -3.49 4.33
CA SER A 121 -2.10 -4.53 4.27
C SER A 121 -1.17 -4.48 5.49
N GLY A 122 -0.33 -5.50 5.64
CA GLY A 122 0.86 -5.40 6.47
C GLY A 122 2.00 -4.70 5.75
N MET A 123 3.24 -4.98 6.15
CA MET A 123 4.42 -4.58 5.39
C MET A 123 4.78 -5.65 4.37
N PRO A 124 5.11 -5.25 3.13
CA PRO A 124 5.58 -6.17 2.11
C PRO A 124 6.82 -6.92 2.57
N PHE A 125 6.93 -8.18 2.13
CA PHE A 125 8.14 -8.95 2.32
C PHE A 125 9.23 -8.45 1.37
N LEU A 126 10.40 -8.15 1.93
CA LEU A 126 11.59 -7.82 1.16
C LEU A 126 12.53 -9.02 1.15
N LYS A 127 13.15 -9.27 0.00
CA LYS A 127 14.11 -10.36 -0.14
C LYS A 127 15.24 -10.21 0.87
N LYS A 128 15.50 -11.30 1.61
CA LYS A 128 16.60 -11.34 2.57
C LYS A 128 17.93 -11.29 1.85
N TRP A 129 18.87 -10.51 2.37
CA TRP A 129 20.25 -10.51 1.92
C TRP A 129 20.98 -11.76 2.35
N SER A 130 22.02 -12.12 1.59
CA SER A 130 22.92 -13.18 1.98
C SER A 130 23.65 -12.82 3.29
N GLU A 131 23.83 -13.80 4.15
CA GLU A 131 24.61 -13.64 5.40
C GLU A 131 26.06 -13.23 5.14
N ASN A 132 26.57 -13.52 3.95
CA ASN A 132 27.92 -13.17 3.52
C ASN A 132 28.06 -11.72 3.05
N GLU A 133 27.00 -10.93 3.13
CA GLU A 133 27.08 -9.54 2.75
C GLU A 133 27.62 -8.68 3.87
N PRO A 134 28.74 -7.97 3.60
CA PRO A 134 29.44 -7.26 4.64
C PRO A 134 28.87 -5.87 4.93
N PHE A 135 27.97 -5.29 4.10
CA PHE A 135 27.69 -3.87 4.17
C PHE A 135 26.26 -3.53 4.47
N ALA A 136 26.07 -2.69 5.46
CA ALA A 136 24.99 -1.75 5.74
C ALA A 136 23.56 -2.18 5.30
N ARG A 137 23.22 -3.48 5.43
CA ARG A 137 21.85 -3.92 5.28
C ARG A 137 20.98 -3.20 6.31
N PRO A 138 19.80 -2.73 5.94
CA PRO A 138 18.87 -2.19 6.91
C PRO A 138 18.51 -3.28 7.93
N ARG A 139 18.82 -3.08 9.21
CA ARG A 139 18.62 -4.08 10.26
C ARG A 139 17.15 -4.46 10.46
N TYR A 140 16.26 -3.57 10.13
CA TYR A 140 14.83 -3.78 10.24
C TYR A 140 14.21 -4.53 9.07
N TYR A 141 14.99 -4.79 8.01
CA TYR A 141 14.54 -5.61 6.90
C TYR A 141 15.17 -6.98 6.98
N LEU A 142 14.36 -7.99 7.25
CA LEU A 142 14.71 -9.38 6.99
C LEU A 142 16.03 -9.88 7.60
N ASP A 143 16.54 -9.21 8.59
CA ASP A 143 17.70 -9.73 9.32
C ASP A 143 17.27 -10.94 10.14
N SER A 144 17.65 -12.16 9.69
CA SER A 144 17.36 -13.38 10.40
C SER A 144 18.09 -13.49 11.75
N SER A 145 19.14 -12.71 11.94
CA SER A 145 19.87 -12.62 13.21
C SER A 145 19.22 -11.64 14.17
N SER A 146 18.38 -10.71 13.65
CA SER A 146 17.61 -9.83 14.50
C SER A 146 16.38 -10.56 15.04
N ARG A 147 15.99 -10.21 16.26
CA ARG A 147 14.75 -10.71 16.86
C ARG A 147 13.52 -9.96 16.40
N VAL A 148 13.66 -9.08 15.42
CA VAL A 148 12.54 -8.46 14.73
C VAL A 148 11.81 -9.54 13.97
N VAL A 149 10.52 -9.68 14.19
CA VAL A 149 9.67 -10.59 13.46
C VAL A 149 9.76 -10.25 11.98
N GLN A 150 9.95 -11.27 11.14
CA GLN A 150 10.12 -11.08 9.71
C GLN A 150 8.86 -10.42 9.11
N ALA A 151 9.06 -9.57 8.11
CA ALA A 151 7.97 -8.81 7.49
C ALA A 151 6.80 -9.69 6.99
N ARG A 152 7.07 -10.93 6.54
CA ARG A 152 6.03 -11.89 6.17
C ARG A 152 5.06 -12.26 7.29
N ASP A 153 5.43 -12.03 8.56
CA ASP A 153 4.57 -12.28 9.71
C ASP A 153 3.52 -11.18 9.88
N THR A 154 3.63 -10.07 9.15
CA THR A 154 2.65 -8.97 9.19
C THR A 154 1.26 -9.43 8.77
N ASP A 155 1.15 -10.33 7.79
CA ASP A 155 -0.13 -10.90 7.37
C ASP A 155 -0.83 -11.61 8.52
N TYR A 156 -0.05 -12.34 9.34
CA TYR A 156 -0.61 -13.03 10.50
C TYR A 156 -1.20 -12.03 11.50
N LEU A 157 -0.55 -10.89 11.70
CA LEU A 157 -1.05 -9.85 12.59
C LEU A 157 -2.28 -9.14 12.01
N VAL A 158 -2.31 -8.89 10.70
CA VAL A 158 -3.51 -8.36 10.02
C VAL A 158 -4.67 -9.34 10.18
N GLY A 159 -4.46 -10.63 9.85
CA GLY A 159 -5.48 -11.66 10.01
C GLY A 159 -5.99 -11.78 11.45
N ALA A 160 -5.07 -11.75 12.43
CA ALA A 160 -5.41 -11.75 13.85
C ALA A 160 -6.23 -10.52 14.26
N ALA A 161 -5.90 -9.32 13.76
CA ALA A 161 -6.66 -8.11 14.06
C ALA A 161 -8.14 -8.25 13.63
N PHE A 162 -8.39 -8.77 12.43
CA PHE A 162 -9.75 -9.02 11.93
C PHE A 162 -10.48 -10.10 12.73
N LEU A 163 -9.81 -11.21 13.03
CA LEU A 163 -10.40 -12.31 13.78
C LEU A 163 -10.74 -11.90 15.21
N GLU A 164 -9.84 -11.20 15.89
CA GLU A 164 -10.03 -10.73 17.24
C GLU A 164 -11.12 -9.64 17.30
N TYR A 165 -11.20 -8.76 16.30
CA TYR A 165 -12.26 -7.75 16.20
C TYR A 165 -13.62 -8.43 16.06
N ARG A 166 -13.76 -9.42 15.16
CA ARG A 166 -15.01 -10.19 15.04
C ARG A 166 -15.42 -10.87 16.35
N ARG A 167 -14.46 -11.44 17.08
CA ARG A 167 -14.73 -12.07 18.39
C ARG A 167 -15.14 -11.04 19.44
N LYS A 168 -14.41 -9.93 19.51
CA LYS A 168 -14.63 -8.86 20.49
C LYS A 168 -16.01 -8.22 20.34
N PHE A 169 -16.44 -8.02 19.11
CA PHE A 169 -17.69 -7.34 18.76
C PHE A 169 -18.76 -8.29 18.20
N SER A 170 -18.72 -9.58 18.55
CA SER A 170 -19.63 -10.59 18.01
C SER A 170 -21.12 -10.32 18.25
N GLY A 171 -21.47 -9.54 19.27
CA GLY A 171 -22.84 -9.10 19.57
C GLY A 171 -23.23 -7.75 18.96
N ASP A 172 -22.33 -7.07 18.26
CA ASP A 172 -22.53 -5.74 17.66
C ASP A 172 -22.56 -5.82 16.13
N ALA A 173 -23.76 -5.90 15.56
CA ALA A 173 -23.94 -6.00 14.11
C ALA A 173 -23.39 -4.77 13.37
N SER A 174 -23.42 -3.58 13.96
CA SER A 174 -22.88 -2.36 13.35
C SER A 174 -21.36 -2.40 13.29
N ALA A 175 -20.72 -2.80 14.38
CA ALA A 175 -19.25 -2.97 14.40
C ALA A 175 -18.81 -4.05 13.40
N LEU A 176 -19.55 -5.16 13.29
CA LEU A 176 -19.23 -6.22 12.33
C LEU A 176 -19.42 -5.77 10.88
N ALA A 177 -20.50 -5.06 10.57
CA ALA A 177 -20.75 -4.50 9.23
C ALA A 177 -19.64 -3.53 8.81
N ARG A 178 -19.03 -2.85 9.77
CA ARG A 178 -17.92 -1.93 9.50
C ARG A 178 -16.66 -2.63 8.97
N LEU A 179 -16.44 -3.91 9.30
CA LEU A 179 -15.34 -4.68 8.70
C LEU A 179 -15.45 -4.80 7.18
N ASP A 180 -16.67 -4.73 6.63
CA ASP A 180 -16.89 -4.82 5.18
C ASP A 180 -16.35 -3.59 4.44
N SER A 181 -16.16 -2.46 5.13
CA SER A 181 -15.50 -1.27 4.59
C SER A 181 -13.98 -1.42 4.46
N LEU A 182 -13.40 -2.51 4.94
CA LEU A 182 -11.98 -2.80 4.82
C LEU A 182 -11.73 -3.94 3.83
N ALA A 183 -10.67 -3.77 3.03
CA ALA A 183 -10.17 -4.79 2.13
C ALA A 183 -8.77 -5.22 2.54
N PRO A 184 -8.61 -6.27 3.39
CA PRO A 184 -7.30 -6.76 3.80
C PRO A 184 -6.61 -7.56 2.70
N PHE A 185 -5.33 -7.23 2.45
CA PHE A 185 -4.47 -7.82 1.42
C PHE A 185 -3.31 -8.59 2.04
N ILE A 186 -2.91 -9.69 1.39
CA ILE A 186 -1.77 -10.54 1.76
C ILE A 186 -0.52 -10.01 1.07
N CYS A 187 0.52 -9.61 1.82
CA CYS A 187 1.76 -9.08 1.26
C CYS A 187 3.05 -9.73 1.81
N GLY A 188 2.94 -10.59 2.81
CA GLY A 188 4.06 -11.10 3.59
C GLY A 188 4.82 -12.26 2.92
N PHE A 189 5.10 -12.20 1.63
CA PHE A 189 5.84 -13.22 0.88
C PHE A 189 6.95 -12.62 0.01
N ASP A 190 7.90 -13.45 -0.39
CA ASP A 190 8.95 -13.07 -1.35
C ASP A 190 8.46 -13.28 -2.78
N GLY A 191 8.28 -12.20 -3.56
CA GLY A 191 7.85 -12.25 -4.97
C GLY A 191 8.83 -12.94 -5.92
N THR A 192 10.00 -13.38 -5.44
CA THR A 192 10.99 -14.18 -6.20
C THR A 192 11.04 -15.65 -5.77
N ASP A 193 10.26 -16.03 -4.75
CA ASP A 193 10.13 -17.43 -4.32
C ASP A 193 9.03 -18.11 -5.13
N LEU A 194 9.40 -19.14 -5.88
CA LEU A 194 8.46 -19.93 -6.68
C LEU A 194 7.39 -20.64 -5.83
N GLY A 195 7.66 -20.86 -4.54
CA GLY A 195 6.70 -21.37 -3.56
C GLY A 195 5.85 -20.31 -2.85
N ALA A 196 6.01 -19.02 -3.18
CA ALA A 196 5.29 -17.93 -2.50
C ALA A 196 3.77 -18.07 -2.58
N VAL A 197 3.24 -18.65 -3.65
CA VAL A 197 1.80 -18.91 -3.79
C VAL A 197 1.27 -19.87 -2.72
N ASP A 198 2.05 -20.84 -2.29
CA ASP A 198 1.66 -21.78 -1.21
C ASP A 198 1.52 -21.05 0.12
N LEU A 199 2.37 -20.02 0.36
CA LEU A 199 2.23 -19.16 1.52
C LEU A 199 0.95 -18.33 1.45
N VAL A 200 0.60 -17.79 0.28
CA VAL A 200 -0.66 -17.05 0.08
C VAL A 200 -1.86 -17.96 0.36
N VAL A 201 -1.87 -19.17 -0.22
CA VAL A 201 -2.91 -20.19 0.03
C VAL A 201 -2.99 -20.53 1.52
N LYS A 202 -1.85 -20.71 2.18
CA LYS A 202 -1.78 -20.96 3.63
C LYS A 202 -2.45 -19.82 4.41
N ARG A 203 -2.18 -18.56 4.09
CA ARG A 203 -2.79 -17.42 4.77
C ARG A 203 -4.31 -17.36 4.57
N ILE A 204 -4.78 -17.68 3.35
CA ILE A 204 -6.23 -17.78 3.08
C ILE A 204 -6.89 -18.85 3.97
N LYS A 205 -6.25 -20.02 4.13
CA LYS A 205 -6.76 -21.11 4.94
C LYS A 205 -6.67 -20.84 6.45
N GLU A 206 -5.64 -20.15 6.91
CA GLU A 206 -5.48 -19.76 8.32
C GLU A 206 -6.53 -18.71 8.76
N PHE A 207 -6.93 -17.81 7.85
CA PHE A 207 -7.88 -16.76 8.12
C PHE A 207 -8.99 -16.73 7.05
N PRO A 208 -9.88 -17.75 7.05
CA PRO A 208 -10.86 -17.92 6.00
C PRO A 208 -11.87 -16.78 5.96
N GLY A 209 -12.13 -16.27 4.75
CA GLY A 209 -13.09 -15.21 4.50
C GLY A 209 -12.68 -13.83 5.01
N ILE A 210 -11.40 -13.61 5.28
CA ILE A 210 -10.84 -12.30 5.62
C ILE A 210 -10.28 -11.62 4.38
N TRP A 211 -9.41 -12.28 3.65
CA TRP A 211 -8.60 -11.70 2.59
C TRP A 211 -9.40 -11.28 1.35
N LYS A 212 -9.14 -10.08 0.86
CA LYS A 212 -9.80 -9.48 -0.29
C LYS A 212 -8.84 -9.14 -1.43
N GLY A 213 -7.52 -9.32 -1.26
CA GLY A 213 -6.51 -9.10 -2.29
C GLY A 213 -5.14 -9.62 -1.90
N ILE A 214 -4.17 -9.44 -2.78
CA ILE A 214 -2.75 -9.77 -2.61
C ILE A 214 -1.94 -8.50 -2.85
N GLY A 215 -1.01 -8.17 -1.96
CA GLY A 215 -0.15 -6.98 -2.06
C GLY A 215 -0.19 -6.12 -0.78
N GLU A 216 0.58 -5.08 -0.74
CA GLU A 216 1.46 -4.56 -1.79
C GLU A 216 2.61 -5.53 -2.07
N VAL A 217 2.78 -5.93 -3.33
CA VAL A 217 3.91 -6.76 -3.74
C VAL A 217 5.04 -5.86 -4.17
N MET A 218 6.20 -5.98 -3.53
CA MET A 218 7.40 -5.23 -3.91
C MET A 218 8.12 -5.89 -5.07
N SER A 219 8.12 -5.28 -6.25
CA SER A 219 9.00 -5.67 -7.35
C SER A 219 10.11 -4.63 -7.56
N ARG A 220 10.03 -3.72 -8.47
CA ARG A 220 11.03 -2.67 -8.68
C ARG A 220 10.79 -1.50 -7.71
N HIS A 221 11.31 -1.56 -6.49
CA HIS A 221 11.30 -0.43 -5.57
C HIS A 221 12.64 0.32 -5.61
N ASP A 222 12.64 1.63 -5.36
CA ASP A 222 13.82 2.47 -5.51
C ASP A 222 14.93 2.15 -4.51
N ASP A 223 14.62 2.08 -3.24
CA ASP A 223 15.61 1.88 -2.18
C ASP A 223 15.67 0.44 -1.67
N LEU A 224 14.54 -0.28 -1.69
CA LEU A 224 14.40 -1.53 -0.97
C LEU A 224 14.84 -2.73 -1.79
N THR A 225 14.33 -2.87 -3.01
CA THR A 225 14.63 -4.04 -3.84
C THR A 225 15.94 -3.92 -4.62
N ASN A 226 16.44 -2.70 -4.83
CA ASN A 226 17.73 -2.50 -5.49
C ASN A 226 18.94 -2.88 -4.61
N LEU A 227 18.73 -3.01 -3.32
CA LEU A 227 19.75 -3.43 -2.37
C LEU A 227 19.86 -4.94 -2.23
N THR A 228 18.96 -5.72 -2.84
CA THR A 228 18.97 -7.17 -2.73
C THR A 228 20.05 -7.79 -3.61
N ILE A 229 20.69 -8.86 -3.10
CA ILE A 229 21.60 -9.71 -3.88
C ILE A 229 20.83 -10.88 -4.48
N GLY A 230 21.37 -11.38 -5.58
CA GLY A 230 20.79 -12.49 -6.32
C GLY A 230 19.71 -12.03 -7.28
N ASP A 231 18.67 -12.84 -7.44
CA ASP A 231 17.59 -12.51 -8.38
C ASP A 231 16.79 -11.31 -7.86
N ARG A 232 16.67 -10.29 -8.72
CA ARG A 232 15.92 -9.07 -8.38
C ARG A 232 14.43 -9.29 -8.65
N PRO A 233 13.56 -8.79 -7.79
CA PRO A 233 12.11 -8.90 -7.99
C PRO A 233 11.70 -8.03 -9.18
N ARG A 234 11.66 -8.63 -10.36
CA ARG A 234 11.16 -8.03 -11.59
C ARG A 234 9.65 -8.19 -11.70
N GLY A 235 8.97 -7.28 -12.41
CA GLY A 235 7.53 -7.37 -12.64
C GLY A 235 7.12 -8.70 -13.28
N ASN A 236 7.91 -9.20 -14.22
CA ASN A 236 7.66 -10.46 -14.93
C ASN A 236 8.38 -11.68 -14.33
N HIS A 237 8.76 -11.63 -13.05
CA HIS A 237 9.39 -12.79 -12.40
C HIS A 237 8.45 -14.01 -12.40
N PRO A 238 8.94 -15.24 -12.69
CA PRO A 238 8.09 -16.43 -12.75
C PRO A 238 7.25 -16.68 -11.49
N ALA A 239 7.83 -16.43 -10.31
CA ALA A 239 7.08 -16.54 -9.04
C ALA A 239 5.90 -15.57 -8.99
N LEU A 240 6.11 -14.32 -9.42
CA LEU A 240 5.07 -13.30 -9.44
C LEU A 240 3.98 -13.65 -10.47
N LYS A 241 4.37 -14.14 -11.65
CA LYS A 241 3.42 -14.65 -12.65
C LYS A 241 2.53 -15.77 -12.09
N ARG A 242 3.10 -16.69 -11.29
CA ARG A 242 2.31 -17.76 -10.61
C ARG A 242 1.33 -17.18 -9.60
N ILE A 243 1.76 -16.24 -8.76
CA ILE A 243 0.89 -15.56 -7.78
C ILE A 243 -0.24 -14.83 -8.49
N CYS A 244 0.07 -14.07 -9.55
CA CYS A 244 -0.93 -13.30 -10.27
C CYS A 244 -1.95 -14.21 -10.98
N ARG A 245 -1.53 -15.31 -11.59
CA ARG A 245 -2.47 -16.28 -12.17
C ARG A 245 -3.41 -16.86 -11.11
N PHE A 246 -2.87 -17.31 -9.99
CA PHE A 246 -3.69 -17.76 -8.86
C PHE A 246 -4.69 -16.68 -8.42
N ALA A 247 -4.24 -15.43 -8.32
CA ALA A 247 -5.08 -14.31 -7.95
C ALA A 247 -6.29 -14.14 -8.89
N GLY A 248 -6.07 -14.25 -10.20
CA GLY A 248 -7.14 -14.23 -11.21
C GLY A 248 -8.11 -15.41 -11.08
N GLU A 249 -7.62 -16.60 -10.76
CA GLU A 249 -8.44 -17.80 -10.58
C GLU A 249 -9.41 -17.69 -9.38
N VAL A 250 -9.08 -16.88 -8.38
CA VAL A 250 -9.90 -16.70 -7.16
C VAL A 250 -10.46 -15.29 -6.98
N ASP A 251 -10.41 -14.48 -8.03
CA ASP A 251 -10.88 -13.07 -8.04
C ASP A 251 -10.29 -12.21 -6.91
N LEU A 252 -8.99 -12.39 -6.64
CA LEU A 252 -8.21 -11.51 -5.78
C LEU A 252 -7.48 -10.47 -6.64
N PRO A 253 -7.68 -9.15 -6.44
CA PRO A 253 -6.85 -8.16 -7.08
C PRO A 253 -5.42 -8.21 -6.52
N VAL A 254 -4.45 -7.81 -7.34
CA VAL A 254 -3.04 -7.73 -6.96
C VAL A 254 -2.60 -6.27 -6.92
N SER A 255 -2.24 -5.78 -5.73
CA SER A 255 -1.57 -4.49 -5.56
C SER A 255 -0.07 -4.68 -5.73
N ILE A 256 0.55 -3.93 -6.65
CA ILE A 256 1.95 -4.11 -7.02
C ILE A 256 2.71 -2.79 -7.06
N HIS A 257 3.79 -2.72 -6.28
CA HIS A 257 4.79 -1.66 -6.37
C HIS A 257 5.81 -2.02 -7.45
N HIS A 258 5.79 -1.29 -8.55
CA HIS A 258 6.71 -1.49 -9.65
C HIS A 258 7.13 -0.17 -10.26
N ASN A 259 8.32 0.29 -9.95
CA ASN A 259 8.90 1.46 -10.59
C ASN A 259 9.23 1.16 -12.06
N ILE A 260 8.81 2.04 -12.96
CA ILE A 260 9.02 1.83 -14.41
C ILE A 260 10.42 2.20 -14.89
N ALA A 261 11.22 2.85 -14.05
CA ALA A 261 12.57 3.25 -14.38
C ALA A 261 13.55 3.01 -13.21
N PRO A 262 14.86 2.96 -13.50
CA PRO A 262 15.88 2.89 -12.45
C PRO A 262 15.87 4.14 -11.57
N ILE A 263 16.33 3.99 -10.32
CA ILE A 263 16.53 5.14 -9.45
C ILE A 263 17.55 6.12 -10.05
N SER A 264 17.23 7.39 -9.97
CA SER A 264 18.12 8.47 -10.34
C SER A 264 19.00 8.86 -9.14
N ARG A 265 20.30 9.05 -9.38
CA ARG A 265 21.22 9.61 -8.39
C ARG A 265 21.11 11.13 -8.31
N ASN A 266 20.68 11.74 -9.39
CA ASN A 266 20.41 13.17 -9.49
C ASN A 266 18.90 13.36 -9.71
N PRO A 267 18.19 14.10 -8.85
CA PRO A 267 16.75 14.34 -9.01
C PRO A 267 16.37 15.00 -10.34
N SER A 268 17.31 15.67 -11.01
CA SER A 268 17.11 16.27 -12.34
C SER A 268 17.33 15.28 -13.48
N GLU A 269 17.79 14.07 -13.20
CA GLU A 269 18.08 13.07 -14.22
C GLU A 269 16.81 12.26 -14.52
N VAL A 270 16.20 12.55 -15.66
CA VAL A 270 15.06 11.81 -16.20
C VAL A 270 15.52 10.46 -16.74
N LYS A 271 14.78 9.42 -16.50
CA LYS A 271 15.06 8.06 -16.94
C LYS A 271 14.03 7.57 -17.95
N GLU A 272 14.49 6.79 -18.91
CA GLU A 272 13.60 5.99 -19.77
C GLU A 272 12.87 4.94 -18.91
N PRO A 273 11.60 4.62 -19.21
CA PRO A 273 10.80 3.67 -18.42
C PRO A 273 11.15 2.21 -18.75
N VAL A 274 12.44 1.86 -18.69
CA VAL A 274 12.99 0.57 -19.15
C VAL A 274 12.45 -0.65 -18.41
N TYR A 275 11.75 -0.48 -17.29
CA TYR A 275 11.12 -1.57 -16.56
C TYR A 275 9.62 -1.71 -16.86
N LEU A 276 9.05 -0.83 -17.68
CA LEU A 276 7.62 -0.88 -18.02
C LEU A 276 7.27 -2.18 -18.80
N ASP A 277 8.16 -2.64 -19.67
CA ASP A 277 7.97 -3.90 -20.43
C ASP A 277 7.82 -5.12 -19.49
N GLU A 278 8.48 -5.13 -18.32
CA GLU A 278 8.34 -6.20 -17.34
C GLU A 278 6.92 -6.27 -16.77
N LEU A 279 6.34 -5.11 -16.52
CA LEU A 279 4.99 -5.02 -15.97
C LEU A 279 3.92 -5.34 -17.02
N VAL A 280 4.10 -4.84 -18.23
CA VAL A 280 3.21 -5.14 -19.38
C VAL A 280 3.23 -6.63 -19.72
N ASP A 281 4.40 -7.28 -19.66
CA ASP A 281 4.50 -8.74 -19.80
C ASP A 281 3.71 -9.48 -18.70
N LEU A 282 3.72 -8.97 -17.46
CA LEU A 282 2.90 -9.53 -16.39
C LEU A 282 1.41 -9.38 -16.66
N PHE A 283 0.96 -8.21 -17.10
CA PHE A 283 -0.44 -7.96 -17.41
C PHE A 283 -0.94 -8.86 -18.55
N SER A 284 -0.16 -8.97 -19.62
CA SER A 284 -0.45 -9.85 -20.76
C SER A 284 -0.50 -11.33 -20.36
N TYR A 285 0.38 -11.74 -19.42
CA TYR A 285 0.44 -13.12 -18.94
C TYR A 285 -0.74 -13.50 -18.03
N CYS A 286 -1.33 -12.52 -17.33
CA CYS A 286 -2.39 -12.72 -16.34
C CYS A 286 -3.66 -11.92 -16.69
N PRO A 287 -4.34 -12.21 -17.83
CA PRO A 287 -5.46 -11.40 -18.33
C PRO A 287 -6.69 -11.41 -17.42
N ASP A 288 -6.84 -12.43 -16.58
CA ASP A 288 -7.97 -12.57 -15.65
C ASP A 288 -7.73 -11.86 -14.31
N THR A 289 -6.52 -11.31 -14.07
CA THR A 289 -6.14 -10.66 -12.83
C THR A 289 -6.40 -9.17 -12.89
N LYS A 290 -6.99 -8.59 -11.84
CA LYS A 290 -7.07 -7.14 -11.67
C LYS A 290 -5.83 -6.67 -10.91
N PHE A 291 -5.21 -5.61 -11.41
CA PHE A 291 -4.01 -5.03 -10.82
C PHE A 291 -4.29 -3.64 -10.27
N ILE A 292 -3.78 -3.34 -9.08
CA ILE A 292 -3.67 -2.00 -8.53
C ILE A 292 -2.19 -1.64 -8.58
N TRP A 293 -1.83 -0.78 -9.54
CA TRP A 293 -0.44 -0.38 -9.73
C TRP A 293 -0.11 0.80 -8.83
N CYS A 294 0.69 0.53 -7.80
CA CYS A 294 0.99 1.51 -6.75
C CYS A 294 1.81 2.68 -7.29
N HIS A 295 1.47 3.87 -6.82
CA HIS A 295 2.22 5.12 -7.03
C HIS A 295 2.48 5.44 -8.51
N ALA A 296 1.57 5.03 -9.40
CA ALA A 296 1.73 5.24 -10.86
C ALA A 296 3.10 4.79 -11.41
N GLY A 297 3.74 3.82 -10.76
CA GLY A 297 5.03 3.28 -11.18
C GLY A 297 6.25 4.15 -10.89
N ILE A 298 6.12 5.11 -9.98
CA ILE A 298 7.23 6.01 -9.61
C ILE A 298 7.52 5.95 -8.10
N SER A 299 8.59 6.61 -7.70
CA SER A 299 8.98 6.84 -6.32
C SER A 299 9.81 8.13 -6.20
N ARG A 300 10.24 8.49 -4.98
CA ARG A 300 11.02 9.71 -4.70
C ARG A 300 12.27 9.89 -5.56
N ARG A 301 12.83 8.82 -6.07
CA ARG A 301 14.09 8.81 -6.83
C ARG A 301 13.93 8.23 -8.23
N VAL A 302 12.72 8.00 -8.66
CA VAL A 302 12.40 7.56 -10.02
C VAL A 302 11.70 8.70 -10.74
N VAL A 303 12.37 9.28 -11.71
CA VAL A 303 11.89 10.43 -12.47
C VAL A 303 11.78 10.02 -13.94
N VAL A 304 10.57 10.07 -14.47
CA VAL A 304 10.24 9.68 -15.85
C VAL A 304 9.55 10.84 -16.55
N GLU A 305 9.99 11.15 -17.74
CA GLU A 305 9.35 12.16 -18.57
C GLU A 305 8.05 11.66 -19.18
N ASN A 306 7.09 12.57 -19.35
CA ASN A 306 5.80 12.25 -19.98
C ASN A 306 5.05 11.07 -19.30
N LEU A 307 5.13 10.97 -17.96
CA LEU A 307 4.45 9.90 -17.23
C LEU A 307 2.97 9.74 -17.60
N PRO A 308 2.14 10.81 -17.74
CA PRO A 308 0.76 10.69 -18.19
C PRO A 308 0.60 9.95 -19.52
N HIS A 309 1.50 10.17 -20.48
CA HIS A 309 1.49 9.47 -21.77
C HIS A 309 1.69 7.95 -21.63
N TRP A 310 2.65 7.53 -20.77
CA TRP A 310 2.90 6.11 -20.54
C TRP A 310 1.74 5.42 -19.84
N LEU A 311 1.10 6.13 -18.89
CA LEU A 311 -0.09 5.62 -18.19
C LEU A 311 -1.29 5.52 -19.13
N ASP A 312 -1.50 6.50 -20.01
CA ASP A 312 -2.54 6.50 -21.03
C ASP A 312 -2.39 5.29 -21.94
N ALA A 313 -1.19 5.05 -22.47
CA ALA A 313 -0.90 3.91 -23.32
C ALA A 313 -1.14 2.55 -22.62
N VAL A 314 -0.79 2.44 -21.34
CA VAL A 314 -1.08 1.22 -20.55
C VAL A 314 -2.58 1.04 -20.35
N LEU A 315 -3.31 2.12 -20.05
CA LEU A 315 -4.75 2.04 -19.82
C LEU A 315 -5.56 1.81 -21.11
N ASP A 316 -5.10 2.31 -22.24
CA ASP A 316 -5.69 2.00 -23.57
C ASP A 316 -5.63 0.51 -23.87
N GLU A 317 -4.53 -0.17 -23.52
CA GLU A 317 -4.34 -1.58 -23.81
C GLU A 317 -4.86 -2.50 -22.69
N PHE A 318 -4.70 -2.10 -21.41
CA PHE A 318 -4.99 -2.92 -20.23
C PHE A 318 -6.02 -2.31 -19.27
N GLY A 319 -6.74 -1.27 -19.66
CA GLY A 319 -7.68 -0.56 -18.75
C GLY A 319 -8.81 -1.41 -18.20
N SER A 320 -9.09 -2.58 -18.81
CA SER A 320 -10.05 -3.54 -18.25
C SER A 320 -9.54 -4.27 -17.00
N GLN A 321 -8.23 -4.27 -16.76
CA GLN A 321 -7.60 -5.02 -15.65
C GLN A 321 -6.66 -4.18 -14.79
N VAL A 322 -6.21 -3.00 -15.25
CA VAL A 322 -5.22 -2.17 -14.54
C VAL A 322 -5.88 -0.94 -13.94
N TYR A 323 -5.63 -0.74 -12.66
CA TYR A 323 -6.01 0.43 -11.88
C TYR A 323 -4.73 1.09 -11.35
N ILE A 324 -4.72 2.41 -11.26
CA ILE A 324 -3.55 3.19 -10.87
C ILE A 324 -3.83 3.87 -9.53
N ASP A 325 -3.06 3.52 -8.52
CA ASP A 325 -3.04 4.19 -7.24
C ASP A 325 -2.14 5.44 -7.31
N LEU A 326 -2.70 6.58 -6.95
CA LEU A 326 -2.02 7.89 -6.97
C LEU A 326 -1.43 8.27 -5.60
N SER A 327 -1.29 7.33 -4.67
CA SER A 327 -0.77 7.60 -3.33
C SER A 327 0.70 8.04 -3.31
N TRP A 328 1.19 8.36 -2.11
CA TRP A 328 2.58 8.74 -1.83
C TRP A 328 3.04 10.01 -2.55
N VAL A 329 4.12 9.93 -3.36
CA VAL A 329 4.80 11.09 -3.96
C VAL A 329 4.19 11.58 -5.27
N VAL A 330 3.20 10.85 -5.82
CA VAL A 330 2.64 11.15 -7.16
C VAL A 330 2.06 12.56 -7.22
N PHE A 331 1.43 13.00 -6.15
CA PHE A 331 0.76 14.31 -6.13
C PHE A 331 1.76 15.46 -6.25
N GLU A 332 2.78 15.51 -5.38
CA GLU A 332 3.75 16.60 -5.35
C GLU A 332 4.72 16.55 -6.53
N ASP A 333 5.15 15.34 -6.89
CA ASP A 333 6.22 15.19 -7.87
C ASP A 333 5.72 15.28 -9.32
N TYR A 334 4.43 14.97 -9.55
CA TYR A 334 3.87 14.93 -10.90
C TYR A 334 2.57 15.71 -11.05
N ILE A 335 1.52 15.42 -10.27
CA ILE A 335 0.19 16.00 -10.50
C ILE A 335 0.21 17.51 -10.35
N LEU A 336 0.82 18.05 -9.30
CA LEU A 336 0.93 19.50 -9.09
C LEU A 336 1.73 20.22 -10.17
N LYS A 337 2.63 19.52 -10.84
CA LYS A 337 3.48 20.13 -11.89
C LYS A 337 2.75 20.27 -13.23
N ASP A 338 1.75 19.42 -13.47
CA ASP A 338 0.96 19.43 -14.70
C ASP A 338 -0.49 18.97 -14.45
N LEU A 339 -1.25 19.79 -13.76
CA LEU A 339 -2.66 19.52 -13.44
C LEU A 339 -3.52 19.32 -14.68
N ASP A 340 -3.18 19.97 -15.81
CA ASP A 340 -3.97 19.87 -17.04
C ASP A 340 -3.81 18.50 -17.69
N ALA A 341 -2.58 18.01 -17.86
CA ALA A 341 -2.33 16.67 -18.42
C ALA A 341 -2.93 15.57 -17.53
N TRP A 342 -2.75 15.66 -16.20
CA TRP A 342 -3.34 14.68 -15.29
C TRP A 342 -4.86 14.72 -15.23
N THR A 343 -5.47 15.91 -15.35
CA THR A 343 -6.92 16.03 -15.43
C THR A 343 -7.45 15.40 -16.73
N ALA A 344 -6.77 15.64 -17.85
CA ALA A 344 -7.14 15.04 -19.14
C ALA A 344 -7.05 13.51 -19.06
N LEU A 345 -5.95 12.97 -18.53
CA LEU A 345 -5.73 11.53 -18.36
C LEU A 345 -6.83 10.87 -17.49
N VAL A 346 -7.14 11.46 -16.32
CA VAL A 346 -8.19 10.91 -15.45
C VAL A 346 -9.57 10.99 -16.10
N ARG A 347 -9.84 12.01 -16.93
CA ARG A 347 -11.10 12.12 -17.68
C ARG A 347 -11.21 11.09 -18.80
N SER A 348 -10.09 10.70 -19.42
CA SER A 348 -10.05 9.65 -20.45
C SER A 348 -10.31 8.28 -19.84
N HIS A 349 -9.79 8.02 -18.61
CA HIS A 349 -9.88 6.72 -17.93
C HIS A 349 -10.48 6.85 -16.52
N PRO A 350 -11.73 7.32 -16.38
CA PRO A 350 -12.29 7.72 -15.09
C PRO A 350 -12.51 6.58 -14.09
N ASP A 351 -12.51 5.34 -14.54
CA ASP A 351 -12.70 4.16 -13.70
C ASP A 351 -11.39 3.54 -13.19
N ASN A 352 -10.24 4.01 -13.70
CA ASN A 352 -8.95 3.34 -13.49
C ASN A 352 -8.05 4.02 -12.44
N PHE A 353 -8.40 5.22 -11.98
CA PHE A 353 -7.59 5.92 -10.98
C PHE A 353 -8.20 5.85 -9.60
N MET A 354 -7.33 5.71 -8.59
CA MET A 354 -7.69 5.61 -7.18
C MET A 354 -6.80 6.54 -6.36
N LEU A 355 -7.37 7.17 -5.33
CA LEU A 355 -6.58 7.86 -4.31
C LEU A 355 -6.16 6.90 -3.21
N GLY A 356 -4.99 7.14 -2.65
CA GLY A 356 -4.48 6.44 -1.49
C GLY A 356 -3.67 7.35 -0.60
N SER A 357 -3.59 7.03 0.67
CA SER A 357 -2.81 7.81 1.64
C SER A 357 -1.37 7.32 1.79
N ASP A 358 -1.13 6.05 1.58
CA ASP A 358 0.13 5.36 1.89
C ASP A 358 0.62 5.62 3.34
N VAL A 359 -0.32 5.65 4.29
CA VAL A 359 0.04 5.73 5.70
C VAL A 359 0.56 4.39 6.20
N VAL A 360 1.63 4.44 6.99
CA VAL A 360 2.35 3.24 7.46
C VAL A 360 2.29 3.14 8.97
N GLY A 361 1.68 2.08 9.48
CA GLY A 361 1.62 1.73 10.90
C GLY A 361 0.79 2.66 11.77
N SER A 362 0.45 3.85 11.29
CA SER A 362 -0.42 4.82 11.95
C SER A 362 -1.28 5.53 10.91
N SER A 363 -2.58 5.52 11.12
CA SER A 363 -3.57 6.14 10.23
C SER A 363 -3.93 7.59 10.61
N GLU A 364 -3.33 8.17 11.65
CA GLU A 364 -3.70 9.52 12.13
C GLU A 364 -3.48 10.63 11.08
N ASN A 365 -2.57 10.44 10.14
CA ASN A 365 -2.30 11.38 9.05
C ASN A 365 -3.13 11.10 7.77
N MET A 366 -3.93 10.05 7.72
CA MET A 366 -4.72 9.64 6.56
C MET A 366 -5.52 10.82 5.95
N GLY A 367 -6.24 11.55 6.79
CA GLY A 367 -7.01 12.71 6.33
C GLY A 367 -6.15 13.85 5.78
N LYS A 368 -4.93 14.05 6.27
CA LYS A 368 -3.99 15.02 5.72
C LYS A 368 -3.52 14.58 4.34
N GLU A 369 -3.11 13.33 4.21
CA GLU A 369 -2.59 12.77 2.97
C GLU A 369 -3.67 12.77 1.86
N LEU A 370 -4.91 12.43 2.15
CA LEU A 370 -5.99 12.44 1.17
C LEU A 370 -6.44 13.87 0.80
N ARG A 371 -6.56 14.77 1.77
CA ARG A 371 -6.98 16.15 1.50
C ARG A 371 -5.99 16.97 0.67
N ARG A 372 -4.71 16.55 0.56
CA ARG A 372 -3.76 17.20 -0.35
C ARG A 372 -4.18 17.15 -1.81
N TYR A 373 -5.02 16.17 -2.19
CA TYR A 373 -5.58 16.05 -3.54
C TYR A 373 -6.71 17.05 -3.84
N SER A 374 -7.18 17.85 -2.87
CA SER A 374 -8.29 18.78 -3.07
C SER A 374 -8.09 19.72 -4.26
N PRO A 375 -6.91 20.32 -4.52
CA PRO A 375 -6.70 21.14 -5.72
C PRO A 375 -6.89 20.38 -7.02
N PHE A 376 -6.49 19.11 -7.06
CA PHE A 376 -6.69 18.26 -8.23
C PHE A 376 -8.15 17.89 -8.43
N LEU A 377 -8.85 17.54 -7.36
CA LEU A 377 -10.28 17.27 -7.39
C LEU A 377 -11.09 18.50 -7.83
N GLU A 378 -10.74 19.70 -7.35
CA GLU A 378 -11.35 20.96 -7.79
C GLU A 378 -11.04 21.26 -9.27
N LYS A 379 -9.86 20.91 -9.76
CA LYS A 379 -9.50 21.04 -11.19
C LYS A 379 -10.31 20.10 -12.07
N ILE A 380 -10.58 18.89 -11.60
CA ILE A 380 -11.48 17.94 -12.28
C ILE A 380 -12.89 18.52 -12.31
N SER A 381 -13.44 18.93 -11.17
CA SER A 381 -14.75 19.60 -11.09
C SER A 381 -14.93 20.29 -9.74
N SER A 382 -15.51 21.48 -9.75
CA SER A 382 -15.95 22.16 -8.52
C SER A 382 -17.21 21.55 -7.91
N ASP A 383 -17.96 20.74 -8.66
CA ASP A 383 -19.10 19.99 -8.16
C ASP A 383 -18.65 18.65 -7.54
N PRO A 384 -18.80 18.44 -6.22
CA PRO A 384 -18.46 17.16 -5.56
C PRO A 384 -19.27 15.97 -6.09
N LYS A 385 -20.36 16.21 -6.81
CA LYS A 385 -21.22 15.16 -7.40
C LYS A 385 -20.80 14.80 -8.83
N ASP A 386 -19.80 15.48 -9.39
CA ASP A 386 -19.28 15.16 -10.72
C ASP A 386 -18.86 13.69 -10.77
N PRO A 387 -19.28 12.92 -11.78
CA PRO A 387 -19.01 11.48 -11.82
C PRO A 387 -17.52 11.15 -11.84
N VAL A 388 -16.69 11.92 -12.54
CA VAL A 388 -15.24 11.67 -12.64
C VAL A 388 -14.57 11.94 -11.29
N ARG A 389 -14.90 13.10 -10.67
CA ARG A 389 -14.41 13.43 -9.33
C ARG A 389 -14.78 12.36 -8.30
N ARG A 390 -16.04 11.92 -8.30
CA ARG A 390 -16.51 10.87 -7.38
C ARG A 390 -15.84 9.53 -7.60
N LYS A 391 -15.65 9.12 -8.85
CA LYS A 391 -14.95 7.89 -9.18
C LYS A 391 -13.54 7.92 -8.62
N LEU A 392 -12.78 8.98 -8.88
CA LEU A 392 -11.42 9.12 -8.39
C LEU A 392 -11.36 9.13 -6.85
N ALA A 393 -12.18 9.96 -6.21
CA ALA A 393 -12.08 10.16 -4.76
C ALA A 393 -12.67 9.00 -3.94
N LEU A 394 -13.75 8.37 -4.42
CA LEU A 394 -14.58 7.51 -3.57
C LEU A 394 -14.89 6.15 -4.19
N GLU A 395 -15.16 6.07 -5.50
CA GLU A 395 -15.86 4.90 -6.03
C GLU A 395 -14.92 3.85 -6.65
N SER A 396 -13.81 4.24 -7.27
CA SER A 396 -13.01 3.30 -8.07
C SER A 396 -12.55 2.09 -7.28
N PHE A 397 -11.94 2.29 -6.10
CA PHE A 397 -11.51 1.18 -5.28
C PHE A 397 -12.67 0.41 -4.65
N SER A 398 -13.64 1.09 -4.07
CA SER A 398 -14.80 0.43 -3.43
C SER A 398 -15.62 -0.39 -4.41
N ARG A 399 -15.75 0.09 -5.65
CA ARG A 399 -16.43 -0.63 -6.74
C ARG A 399 -15.64 -1.88 -7.14
N LEU A 400 -14.32 -1.76 -7.34
CA LEU A 400 -13.47 -2.91 -7.64
C LEU A 400 -13.59 -4.00 -6.57
N ASP A 401 -13.52 -3.64 -5.28
CA ASP A 401 -13.66 -4.62 -4.19
C ASP A 401 -15.05 -5.25 -4.17
N ALA A 402 -16.11 -4.48 -4.42
CA ALA A 402 -17.48 -4.99 -4.47
C ALA A 402 -17.70 -5.94 -5.66
N ASP A 403 -17.22 -5.58 -6.85
CA ASP A 403 -17.39 -6.36 -8.08
C ASP A 403 -16.69 -7.72 -7.98
N LEU A 404 -15.49 -7.74 -7.40
CA LEU A 404 -14.74 -8.97 -7.16
C LEU A 404 -15.34 -9.79 -6.01
N GLY A 405 -15.86 -9.12 -4.98
CA GLY A 405 -16.33 -9.75 -3.75
C GLY A 405 -17.42 -10.80 -3.95
N GLN A 406 -18.30 -10.59 -4.94
CA GLN A 406 -19.39 -11.54 -5.25
C GLN A 406 -18.86 -12.86 -5.81
N LYS A 407 -17.81 -12.82 -6.62
CA LYS A 407 -17.22 -13.99 -7.27
C LYS A 407 -16.16 -14.67 -6.40
N ARG A 408 -15.32 -13.87 -5.75
CA ARG A 408 -14.19 -14.32 -4.92
C ARG A 408 -14.55 -15.40 -3.92
N ARG A 409 -15.60 -15.19 -3.13
CA ARG A 409 -16.03 -16.18 -2.14
C ARG A 409 -16.44 -17.51 -2.79
N ALA A 410 -17.19 -17.47 -3.87
CA ALA A 410 -17.64 -18.66 -4.59
C ALA A 410 -16.44 -19.45 -5.15
N ARG A 411 -15.49 -18.77 -5.78
CA ARG A 411 -14.27 -19.40 -6.33
C ARG A 411 -13.37 -19.97 -5.25
N MET A 412 -13.22 -19.28 -4.12
CA MET A 412 -12.43 -19.80 -2.99
C MET A 412 -13.06 -21.06 -2.36
N ILE A 413 -14.40 -21.16 -2.35
CA ILE A 413 -15.10 -22.39 -1.92
C ILE A 413 -14.89 -23.51 -2.94
N GLU A 414 -15.05 -23.22 -4.23
CA GLU A 414 -14.81 -24.15 -5.32
C GLU A 414 -13.39 -24.74 -5.30
N GLN A 415 -12.40 -23.89 -5.08
CA GLN A 415 -10.99 -24.26 -4.93
C GLN A 415 -10.65 -24.87 -3.54
N LYS A 416 -11.65 -25.10 -2.69
CA LYS A 416 -11.47 -25.65 -1.33
C LYS A 416 -10.52 -24.85 -0.44
N LEU A 417 -10.41 -23.57 -0.67
CA LEU A 417 -9.57 -22.66 0.13
C LEU A 417 -10.27 -22.19 1.39
N ILE A 418 -11.59 -22.08 1.37
CA ILE A 418 -12.42 -21.71 2.51
C ILE A 418 -13.61 -22.66 2.66
N PRO A 419 -14.13 -22.85 3.87
CA PRO A 419 -15.28 -23.73 4.10
C PRO A 419 -16.57 -23.14 3.54
N VAL A 420 -17.51 -24.01 3.17
CA VAL A 420 -18.85 -23.66 2.68
C VAL A 420 -19.65 -22.92 3.76
N SER A 421 -19.53 -23.35 5.03
CA SER A 421 -20.22 -22.74 6.16
C SER A 421 -19.24 -21.96 7.05
N SER A 422 -19.71 -20.83 7.60
CA SER A 422 -18.97 -20.00 8.54
C SER A 422 -18.70 -20.69 9.90
N GLN A 423 -19.23 -21.88 10.13
CA GLN A 423 -19.15 -22.59 11.40
C GLN A 423 -18.00 -23.59 11.51
N SER A 424 -17.29 -23.93 10.43
CA SER A 424 -16.16 -24.86 10.51
C SER A 424 -14.88 -24.10 10.87
N THR A 425 -14.52 -24.10 12.14
CA THR A 425 -13.21 -23.61 12.66
C THR A 425 -12.16 -24.71 12.62
N GLY A 426 -12.33 -25.75 11.82
CA GLY A 426 -11.37 -26.83 11.69
C GLY A 426 -10.15 -26.39 10.87
N LEU A 427 -8.96 -26.51 11.47
CA LEU A 427 -7.68 -26.38 10.76
C LEU A 427 -7.67 -27.40 9.62
N VAL A 428 -7.85 -26.96 8.39
CA VAL A 428 -7.66 -27.81 7.23
C VAL A 428 -6.17 -27.77 6.89
N LEU A 429 -5.49 -28.89 7.03
CA LEU A 429 -4.09 -29.01 6.60
C LEU A 429 -4.02 -28.73 5.09
N PRO A 430 -2.97 -28.04 4.63
CA PRO A 430 -2.82 -27.70 3.24
C PRO A 430 -2.73 -28.98 2.39
N HIS A 431 -3.62 -29.09 1.40
CA HIS A 431 -3.36 -29.92 0.25
C HIS A 431 -2.54 -29.08 -0.72
N ASP A 432 -1.59 -29.73 -1.36
CA ASP A 432 -0.80 -29.11 -2.43
C ASP A 432 -1.75 -28.52 -3.48
N TYR A 433 -1.52 -27.25 -3.83
CA TYR A 433 -2.29 -26.59 -4.87
C TYR A 433 -1.66 -26.99 -6.21
N ASP A 434 -2.35 -27.85 -6.96
CA ASP A 434 -1.93 -28.22 -8.30
C ASP A 434 -2.16 -27.06 -9.25
N PHE A 435 -1.08 -26.38 -9.62
CA PHE A 435 -1.13 -25.35 -10.64
C PHE A 435 -1.38 -26.00 -12.01
N PRO A 436 -2.48 -25.67 -12.70
CA PRO A 436 -2.61 -26.11 -14.07
C PRO A 436 -1.50 -25.46 -14.91
N GLU A 437 -0.62 -26.27 -15.42
CA GLU A 437 0.40 -25.89 -16.42
C GLU A 437 -0.28 -25.51 -17.75
N LYS A 438 -0.95 -24.39 -17.81
CA LYS A 438 -1.27 -23.76 -19.09
C LYS A 438 -0.09 -22.86 -19.45
N ALA A 439 0.78 -23.42 -20.28
CA ALA A 439 1.85 -22.68 -20.90
C ALA A 439 1.28 -21.56 -21.78
N HIS A 440 1.20 -20.35 -21.25
CA HIS A 440 1.18 -19.18 -22.11
C HIS A 440 2.63 -18.80 -22.40
N THR A 441 3.09 -19.12 -23.58
CA THR A 441 4.41 -18.79 -24.12
C THR A 441 4.44 -17.39 -24.76
N GLY A 442 3.56 -16.50 -24.37
CA GLY A 442 3.54 -15.12 -24.89
C GLY A 442 4.63 -14.28 -24.25
N ALA A 443 5.86 -14.36 -24.77
CA ALA A 443 6.78 -13.23 -24.68
C ALA A 443 6.15 -12.09 -25.50
N LEU A 444 6.26 -10.84 -25.04
CA LEU A 444 5.90 -9.69 -25.83
C LEU A 444 6.61 -9.80 -27.19
N GLU A 445 5.87 -9.89 -28.29
CA GLU A 445 6.42 -9.97 -29.64
C GLU A 445 7.21 -8.71 -29.99
N GLU A 446 6.82 -7.59 -29.40
CA GLU A 446 7.49 -6.29 -29.51
C GLU A 446 7.48 -5.56 -28.18
N SER A 447 8.53 -4.78 -27.91
CA SER A 447 8.62 -3.93 -26.70
C SER A 447 7.49 -2.90 -26.68
N PHE A 448 6.69 -2.88 -25.62
CA PHE A 448 5.63 -1.91 -25.38
C PHE A 448 6.20 -0.48 -25.41
N ILE A 449 7.38 -0.28 -24.82
CA ILE A 449 8.07 1.01 -24.79
C ILE A 449 8.40 1.49 -26.20
N LYS A 450 8.88 0.60 -27.09
CA LYS A 450 9.18 0.96 -28.49
C LYS A 450 7.93 1.32 -29.27
N LYS A 451 6.84 0.57 -29.07
CA LYS A 451 5.55 0.80 -29.73
C LYS A 451 4.93 2.14 -29.36
N HIS A 452 5.06 2.57 -28.10
CA HIS A 452 4.40 3.76 -27.55
C HIS A 452 5.36 4.94 -27.27
N ARG A 453 6.57 4.92 -27.84
CA ARG A 453 7.54 6.01 -27.65
C ARG A 453 6.96 7.31 -28.21
N PRO A 454 6.97 8.45 -27.42
CA PRO A 454 6.43 9.75 -27.84
C PRO A 454 7.15 10.31 -29.05
#